data_fd9b189cf2967041232f37331669b9c6
#
_entry.id   fd9b189cf2967041232f37331669b9c6
#
_cell.length_a   1.000
_cell.length_b   1.000
_cell.length_c   1.000
_cell.angle_alpha   90.00
_cell.angle_beta   90.00
_cell.angle_gamma   90.00
#
_symmetry.space_group_name_H-M   'P 1'
#
loop_
_entity.id
_entity.type
_entity.pdbx_description
1 polymer ?
#
loop_
_entity_poly.entity_id
_entity_poly.type
_entity_poly.pdbx_seq_one_letter_code
_entity_poly.pdbx_strand_id
1 'polypeptide(L)'
;AMALAVTVALGTLTGCGSSGESKDTTSSGGNNEAVASGTEIAAESGDATLGLAPLPERTTLSIGFFAGSAHSMPWYVADQMGFFDALNIDVEYQSFTGGPAMMEANADWDVCDVGAPGMLNGMKNYDINMIGICDNELNTALFVREDSDLAEKPDDPEAWRNKKVLLNKGTTLQYMFMQYMNSIGITDLDEYGIQIIDTAVGTCLTAFQTGEGDAMCVWNAFAVEAENDGYVRVTDIGQMGLNNISCIGATSDAIENKTDLVATAYQVYYKTWEWCQESDANMQEAKDLFMESCEDEGVAVTEEVVDRLVSEFQCTSLADAVKAMTTETDDRNGKGGKVSEASNDLFETMDFFITLGNYSDDDRQIIIDKGLVNPTIAEMVEQ
;
A
#
# COMPACT_ATOMS: atom_id res chain seq x y z
N ALA A 1 43.32 -1.64 -17.02
CA ALA A 1 43.63 -0.23 -17.16
C ALA A 1 43.24 0.22 -18.58
N MET A 2 42.08 0.84 -18.73
CA MET A 2 41.79 1.69 -19.88
C MET A 2 40.59 2.58 -19.47
N ALA A 3 40.89 3.84 -19.23
CA ALA A 3 39.91 4.85 -18.94
C ALA A 3 39.33 5.39 -20.26
N LEU A 4 38.02 5.48 -20.36
CA LEU A 4 37.35 6.16 -21.47
C LEU A 4 36.66 7.39 -20.90
N ALA A 5 37.23 8.58 -21.25
CA ALA A 5 36.68 9.89 -20.95
C ALA A 5 35.63 10.24 -22.03
N VAL A 6 34.42 10.56 -21.63
CA VAL A 6 33.38 11.13 -22.51
C VAL A 6 33.30 12.63 -22.22
N THR A 7 33.66 13.43 -23.22
CA THR A 7 33.60 14.90 -23.21
C THR A 7 32.20 15.32 -23.70
N VAL A 8 31.44 16.06 -22.87
CA VAL A 8 30.20 16.72 -23.29
C VAL A 8 30.55 18.15 -23.77
N ALA A 9 30.22 18.45 -25.02
CA ALA A 9 30.38 19.76 -25.65
C ALA A 9 29.11 20.61 -25.38
N LEU A 10 29.24 21.73 -24.69
CA LEU A 10 28.28 22.82 -24.63
C LEU A 10 28.29 23.62 -25.93
N GLY A 11 27.14 23.66 -26.60
CA GLY A 11 26.91 24.57 -27.73
C GLY A 11 26.15 25.81 -27.26
N THR A 12 26.82 26.94 -27.25
CA THR A 12 26.23 28.29 -27.12
C THR A 12 25.82 28.82 -28.49
N LEU A 13 24.53 29.18 -28.62
CA LEU A 13 24.05 29.98 -29.76
C LEU A 13 23.65 31.36 -29.28
N THR A 14 24.49 32.34 -29.60
CA THR A 14 24.18 33.78 -29.57
C THR A 14 23.58 34.19 -30.91
N GLY A 15 22.46 34.89 -30.87
CA GLY A 15 21.87 35.56 -32.03
C GLY A 15 21.38 36.96 -31.65
N CYS A 16 22.05 37.95 -32.20
CA CYS A 16 21.81 39.40 -32.05
C CYS A 16 20.79 39.97 -33.05
N GLY A 17 20.15 41.08 -32.63
CA GLY A 17 19.70 42.19 -33.44
C GLY A 17 18.19 42.30 -33.68
N SER A 18 17.50 43.40 -33.55
CA SER A 18 17.79 44.83 -33.70
C SER A 18 16.55 45.65 -33.31
N SER A 19 16.77 46.68 -32.56
CA SER A 19 16.18 48.04 -32.45
C SER A 19 14.78 48.36 -33.01
N GLY A 20 13.99 49.09 -32.20
CA GLY A 20 12.84 49.93 -32.60
C GLY A 20 12.19 50.65 -31.42
N GLU A 21 12.29 51.99 -31.44
CA GLU A 21 12.02 52.97 -30.40
C GLU A 21 10.61 53.13 -29.88
N SER A 22 10.54 53.46 -28.61
CA SER A 22 9.76 54.48 -27.87
C SER A 22 8.26 54.71 -28.14
N LYS A 23 7.47 54.64 -27.07
CA LYS A 23 6.81 55.83 -26.44
C LYS A 23 6.19 55.52 -25.09
N ASP A 24 6.47 56.42 -24.15
CA ASP A 24 5.90 56.56 -22.83
C ASP A 24 4.36 56.59 -22.82
N THR A 25 3.77 56.00 -21.78
CA THR A 25 2.75 56.65 -20.91
C THR A 25 2.51 55.85 -19.61
N THR A 26 2.88 56.52 -18.57
CA THR A 26 2.42 56.55 -17.14
C THR A 26 1.39 55.51 -16.63
N SER A 27 1.81 54.97 -15.47
CA SER A 27 1.05 54.83 -14.21
C SER A 27 -0.12 53.87 -14.13
N SER A 28 0.04 52.80 -13.38
CA SER A 28 -0.72 52.57 -12.12
C SER A 28 -0.24 51.25 -11.49
N GLY A 29 0.03 51.30 -10.17
CA GLY A 29 0.42 50.10 -9.40
C GLY A 29 -0.71 49.09 -9.40
N GLY A 30 -0.30 47.82 -9.51
CA GLY A 30 -1.12 46.64 -9.29
C GLY A 30 -0.30 45.62 -8.57
N ASN A 31 -0.64 45.37 -7.32
CA ASN A 31 -0.13 44.29 -6.50
C ASN A 31 -0.24 42.97 -7.27
N ASN A 32 0.85 42.27 -7.42
CA ASN A 32 0.81 40.85 -7.69
C ASN A 32 0.49 40.16 -6.36
N GLU A 33 -0.78 39.97 -6.08
CA GLU A 33 -1.24 38.95 -5.18
C GLU A 33 -1.08 37.61 -5.89
N ALA A 34 -0.23 36.77 -5.30
CA ALA A 34 -0.20 35.35 -5.62
C ALA A 34 -1.62 34.80 -5.33
N VAL A 35 -2.27 34.33 -6.38
CA VAL A 35 -3.57 33.63 -6.25
C VAL A 35 -3.22 32.25 -5.69
N ALA A 36 -3.29 32.12 -4.37
CA ALA A 36 -3.49 30.85 -3.72
C ALA A 36 -4.90 30.40 -4.09
N SER A 37 -5.00 29.49 -5.05
CA SER A 37 -6.24 28.80 -5.37
C SER A 37 -6.43 27.67 -4.34
N GLY A 38 -6.66 28.04 -3.09
CA GLY A 38 -7.24 27.16 -2.11
C GLY A 38 -8.75 27.26 -2.29
N THR A 39 -9.36 26.29 -2.91
CA THR A 39 -10.82 26.12 -2.83
C THR A 39 -11.10 25.70 -1.39
N GLU A 40 -11.53 26.65 -0.55
CA GLU A 40 -12.18 26.31 0.73
C GLU A 40 -13.46 25.54 0.39
N ILE A 41 -13.37 24.22 0.35
CA ILE A 41 -14.54 23.34 0.46
C ILE A 41 -14.94 23.42 1.93
N ALA A 42 -15.88 24.32 2.25
CA ALA A 42 -16.52 24.37 3.55
C ALA A 42 -17.24 23.03 3.75
N ALA A 43 -16.66 22.15 4.58
CA ALA A 43 -17.35 20.98 5.08
C ALA A 43 -18.62 21.44 5.79
N GLU A 44 -19.80 21.20 5.22
CA GLU A 44 -21.06 21.36 5.93
C GLU A 44 -21.12 20.31 7.05
N SER A 45 -20.89 20.78 8.30
CA SER A 45 -21.27 20.14 9.56
C SER A 45 -20.72 18.73 9.86
N GLY A 46 -19.40 18.57 9.92
CA GLY A 46 -18.75 17.48 10.62
C GLY A 46 -17.69 18.03 11.58
N ASP A 47 -17.41 17.36 12.68
CA ASP A 47 -16.28 17.71 13.55
C ASP A 47 -14.96 17.38 12.80
N ALA A 48 -14.30 18.43 12.29
CA ALA A 48 -13.04 18.29 11.55
C ALA A 48 -11.91 17.61 12.35
N THR A 49 -12.06 17.47 13.68
CA THR A 49 -11.12 16.74 14.55
C THR A 49 -11.46 15.26 14.70
N LEU A 50 -12.54 14.76 14.10
CA LEU A 50 -13.05 13.39 14.31
C LEU A 50 -13.27 13.05 15.79
N GLY A 51 -13.54 14.06 16.64
CA GLY A 51 -13.67 13.91 18.10
C GLY A 51 -12.35 13.70 18.81
N LEU A 52 -11.20 13.96 18.17
CA LEU A 52 -9.87 13.84 18.77
C LEU A 52 -9.38 15.19 19.29
N ALA A 53 -8.49 15.18 20.27
CA ALA A 53 -7.83 16.39 20.76
C ALA A 53 -6.65 16.76 19.85
N PRO A 54 -6.54 18.02 19.39
CA PRO A 54 -5.38 18.45 18.62
C PRO A 54 -4.08 18.28 19.42
N LEU A 55 -3.00 17.95 18.71
CA LEU A 55 -1.66 17.92 19.30
C LEU A 55 -1.28 19.33 19.83
N PRO A 56 -0.50 19.40 20.92
CA PRO A 56 -0.16 20.69 21.55
C PRO A 56 0.69 21.59 20.65
N GLU A 57 1.46 21.01 19.75
CA GLU A 57 2.31 21.69 18.77
C GLU A 57 2.12 21.07 17.40
N ARG A 58 2.17 21.91 16.33
CA ARG A 58 2.14 21.44 14.95
C ARG A 58 3.38 20.60 14.65
N THR A 59 3.17 19.45 14.04
CA THR A 59 4.24 18.50 13.75
C THR A 59 3.99 17.81 12.40
N THR A 60 5.06 17.28 11.79
CA THR A 60 4.98 16.57 10.52
C THR A 60 4.89 15.07 10.73
N LEU A 61 3.96 14.44 10.04
CA LEU A 61 3.78 12.99 9.91
C LEU A 61 4.19 12.58 8.50
N SER A 62 5.16 11.68 8.38
CA SER A 62 5.54 11.09 7.11
C SER A 62 4.87 9.73 6.95
N ILE A 63 4.13 9.53 5.83
CA ILE A 63 3.33 8.32 5.58
C ILE A 63 3.87 7.59 4.35
N GLY A 64 4.28 6.32 4.52
CA GLY A 64 4.55 5.41 3.43
C GLY A 64 3.26 4.77 2.91
N PHE A 65 2.97 4.89 1.61
CA PHE A 65 1.70 4.43 1.05
C PHE A 65 1.86 3.81 -0.35
N PHE A 66 0.77 3.20 -0.85
CA PHE A 66 0.68 2.66 -2.20
C PHE A 66 -0.40 3.37 -3.01
N ALA A 67 -0.01 4.03 -4.10
CA ALA A 67 -0.97 4.60 -5.03
C ALA A 67 -1.89 3.52 -5.65
N GLY A 68 -3.17 3.82 -5.73
CA GLY A 68 -4.17 2.89 -6.28
C GLY A 68 -4.54 1.72 -5.36
N SER A 69 -4.15 1.78 -4.09
CA SER A 69 -4.51 0.78 -3.09
C SER A 69 -5.56 1.32 -2.13
N ALA A 70 -6.67 0.57 -1.96
CA ALA A 70 -7.79 1.00 -1.13
C ALA A 70 -7.40 1.14 0.35
N HIS A 71 -6.47 0.34 0.85
CA HIS A 71 -6.00 0.46 2.25
C HIS A 71 -5.17 1.72 2.51
N SER A 72 -4.65 2.40 1.47
CA SER A 72 -4.00 3.72 1.60
C SER A 72 -4.99 4.90 1.54
N MET A 73 -6.21 4.67 1.04
CA MET A 73 -7.23 5.71 0.85
C MET A 73 -7.55 6.51 2.13
N PRO A 74 -7.72 5.91 3.33
CA PRO A 74 -8.06 6.67 4.52
C PRO A 74 -7.04 7.76 4.89
N TRP A 75 -5.75 7.56 4.60
CA TRP A 75 -4.72 8.57 4.82
C TRP A 75 -4.95 9.82 3.98
N TYR A 76 -5.11 9.60 2.66
CA TYR A 76 -5.29 10.70 1.71
C TYR A 76 -6.60 11.45 1.95
N VAL A 77 -7.70 10.73 2.16
CA VAL A 77 -8.99 11.34 2.49
C VAL A 77 -8.89 12.17 3.77
N ALA A 78 -8.22 11.69 4.81
CA ALA A 78 -8.04 12.45 6.05
C ALA A 78 -7.30 13.77 5.83
N ASP A 79 -6.28 13.77 4.99
CA ASP A 79 -5.50 14.95 4.67
C ASP A 79 -6.33 15.96 3.86
N GLN A 80 -6.93 15.52 2.77
CA GLN A 80 -7.73 16.39 1.89
C GLN A 80 -8.98 16.96 2.58
N MET A 81 -9.58 16.19 3.50
CA MET A 81 -10.69 16.67 4.33
C MET A 81 -10.24 17.61 5.47
N GLY A 82 -8.93 17.82 5.62
CA GLY A 82 -8.36 18.70 6.66
C GLY A 82 -8.39 18.11 8.07
N PHE A 83 -8.62 16.81 8.23
CA PHE A 83 -8.67 16.17 9.57
C PHE A 83 -7.30 16.23 10.24
N PHE A 84 -6.21 16.01 9.50
CA PHE A 84 -4.87 16.16 10.01
C PHE A 84 -4.54 17.61 10.36
N ASP A 85 -4.91 18.57 9.50
CA ASP A 85 -4.68 20.00 9.75
C ASP A 85 -5.38 20.48 11.04
N ALA A 86 -6.64 20.06 11.26
CA ALA A 86 -7.40 20.36 12.48
C ALA A 86 -6.76 19.79 13.75
N LEU A 87 -5.92 18.76 13.62
CA LEU A 87 -5.19 18.12 14.72
C LEU A 87 -3.74 18.62 14.88
N ASN A 88 -3.36 19.70 14.19
CA ASN A 88 -2.01 20.25 14.15
C ASN A 88 -0.97 19.30 13.53
N ILE A 89 -1.35 18.55 12.50
CA ILE A 89 -0.48 17.61 11.78
C ILE A 89 -0.34 18.07 10.33
N ASP A 90 0.90 18.24 9.87
CA ASP A 90 1.24 18.39 8.46
C ASP A 90 1.65 17.02 7.92
N VAL A 91 1.15 16.62 6.74
CA VAL A 91 1.42 15.28 6.17
C VAL A 91 2.41 15.36 5.02
N GLU A 92 3.34 14.42 4.98
CA GLU A 92 4.24 14.19 3.86
C GLU A 92 4.08 12.74 3.38
N TYR A 93 3.84 12.55 2.08
CA TYR A 93 3.65 11.23 1.49
C TYR A 93 4.91 10.69 0.82
N GLN A 94 5.17 9.40 1.04
CA GLN A 94 6.20 8.64 0.35
C GLN A 94 5.54 7.48 -0.40
N SER A 95 5.48 7.58 -1.73
CA SER A 95 4.84 6.57 -2.58
C SER A 95 5.78 5.41 -2.91
N PHE A 96 5.28 4.18 -2.82
CA PHE A 96 6.06 2.97 -3.08
C PHE A 96 5.33 2.02 -4.05
N THR A 97 6.10 1.21 -4.75
CA THR A 97 5.60 0.21 -5.70
C THR A 97 5.53 -1.21 -5.14
N GLY A 98 5.93 -1.39 -3.87
CA GLY A 98 5.90 -2.68 -3.20
C GLY A 98 6.47 -2.64 -1.78
N GLY A 99 6.00 -3.54 -0.92
CA GLY A 99 6.38 -3.61 0.49
C GLY A 99 7.90 -3.69 0.74
N PRO A 100 8.67 -4.54 0.06
CA PRO A 100 10.11 -4.60 0.27
C PRO A 100 10.82 -3.26 0.07
N ALA A 101 10.47 -2.48 -0.97
CA ALA A 101 11.05 -1.17 -1.23
C ALA A 101 10.68 -0.15 -0.14
N MET A 102 9.43 -0.17 0.32
CA MET A 102 8.97 0.66 1.44
C MET A 102 9.75 0.35 2.72
N MET A 103 9.94 -0.93 3.06
CA MET A 103 10.67 -1.31 4.26
C MET A 103 12.15 -0.93 4.20
N GLU A 104 12.79 -1.03 3.04
CA GLU A 104 14.17 -0.57 2.85
C GLU A 104 14.32 0.94 3.08
N ALA A 105 13.30 1.72 2.71
CA ALA A 105 13.26 3.17 2.86
C ALA A 105 12.66 3.63 4.21
N ASN A 106 12.76 2.82 5.26
CA ASN A 106 12.12 3.11 6.56
C ASN A 106 12.60 4.38 7.28
N ALA A 107 13.66 5.01 6.81
CA ALA A 107 14.11 6.30 7.33
C ALA A 107 13.28 7.49 6.78
N ASP A 108 12.47 7.27 5.75
CA ASP A 108 11.74 8.32 5.04
C ASP A 108 10.27 8.44 5.48
N TRP A 109 9.80 7.56 6.37
CA TRP A 109 8.42 7.57 6.86
C TRP A 109 8.32 7.21 8.35
N ASP A 110 7.26 7.68 9.02
CA ASP A 110 6.93 7.41 10.41
C ASP A 110 5.96 6.23 10.55
N VAL A 111 4.90 6.24 9.73
CA VAL A 111 3.87 5.20 9.64
C VAL A 111 3.68 4.76 8.21
N CYS A 112 3.14 3.56 8.03
CA CYS A 112 2.82 3.04 6.70
C CYS A 112 1.64 2.08 6.75
N ASP A 113 1.05 1.80 5.60
CA ASP A 113 0.19 0.63 5.39
C ASP A 113 0.88 -0.37 4.46
N VAL A 114 0.78 -1.67 4.74
CA VAL A 114 1.47 -2.70 3.95
C VAL A 114 0.88 -4.08 4.20
N GLY A 115 0.80 -4.92 3.17
CA GLY A 115 0.40 -6.32 3.30
C GLY A 115 1.36 -7.14 4.20
N ALA A 116 0.85 -8.21 4.80
CA ALA A 116 1.58 -9.05 5.76
C ALA A 116 2.99 -9.48 5.33
N PRO A 117 3.26 -9.91 4.07
CA PRO A 117 4.62 -10.25 3.66
C PRO A 117 5.60 -9.08 3.73
N GLY A 118 5.16 -7.87 3.36
CA GLY A 118 5.96 -6.64 3.49
C GLY A 118 6.24 -6.30 4.95
N MET A 119 5.22 -6.42 5.82
CA MET A 119 5.37 -6.23 7.26
C MET A 119 6.37 -7.20 7.86
N LEU A 120 6.29 -8.50 7.54
CA LEU A 120 7.26 -9.51 7.97
C LEU A 120 8.69 -9.18 7.52
N ASN A 121 8.85 -8.66 6.30
CA ASN A 121 10.16 -8.22 5.80
C ASN A 121 10.68 -7.03 6.63
N GLY A 122 9.82 -6.05 6.94
CA GLY A 122 10.15 -4.90 7.79
C GLY A 122 10.56 -5.30 9.20
N MET A 123 9.81 -6.21 9.82
CA MET A 123 10.12 -6.74 11.16
C MET A 123 11.47 -7.45 11.20
N LYS A 124 11.70 -8.33 10.23
CA LYS A 124 12.93 -9.15 10.20
C LYS A 124 14.18 -8.32 9.98
N ASN A 125 14.14 -7.33 9.08
CA ASN A 125 15.34 -6.66 8.58
C ASN A 125 15.54 -5.25 9.16
N TYR A 126 14.47 -4.61 9.65
CA TYR A 126 14.48 -3.18 9.98
C TYR A 126 13.80 -2.86 11.32
N ASP A 127 13.37 -3.87 12.09
CA ASP A 127 12.67 -3.72 13.37
C ASP A 127 11.42 -2.82 13.28
N ILE A 128 10.69 -2.91 12.16
CA ILE A 128 9.42 -2.21 11.98
C ILE A 128 8.38 -2.86 12.89
N ASN A 129 7.52 -2.04 13.49
CA ASN A 129 6.47 -2.50 14.37
C ASN A 129 5.14 -2.54 13.63
N MET A 130 4.41 -3.63 13.72
CA MET A 130 2.99 -3.68 13.39
C MET A 130 2.21 -3.12 14.56
N ILE A 131 1.41 -2.08 14.31
CA ILE A 131 0.60 -1.41 15.32
C ILE A 131 -0.90 -1.58 15.12
N GLY A 132 -1.32 -2.14 13.97
CA GLY A 132 -2.73 -2.37 13.65
C GLY A 132 -2.93 -3.24 12.41
N ILE A 133 -4.20 -3.61 12.17
CA ILE A 133 -4.66 -4.29 10.95
C ILE A 133 -5.53 -3.31 10.17
N CYS A 134 -5.21 -3.08 8.88
CA CYS A 134 -6.03 -2.25 8.00
C CYS A 134 -7.30 -2.99 7.57
N ASP A 135 -7.09 -4.09 6.87
CA ASP A 135 -8.14 -4.90 6.26
C ASP A 135 -7.66 -6.35 6.04
N ASN A 136 -8.56 -7.17 5.48
CA ASN A 136 -8.20 -8.42 4.83
C ASN A 136 -8.28 -8.20 3.32
N GLU A 137 -7.12 -8.10 2.66
CA GLU A 137 -7.00 -7.76 1.25
C GLU A 137 -7.41 -8.93 0.36
N LEU A 138 -8.57 -8.85 -0.30
CA LEU A 138 -9.12 -9.93 -1.13
C LEU A 138 -8.79 -9.76 -2.62
N ASN A 139 -8.27 -8.62 -3.02
CA ASN A 139 -8.17 -8.17 -4.42
C ASN A 139 -6.80 -8.43 -5.06
N THR A 140 -6.07 -9.42 -4.53
CA THR A 140 -4.82 -9.93 -5.13
C THR A 140 -5.17 -11.11 -6.02
N ALA A 141 -4.85 -11.03 -7.31
CA ALA A 141 -5.35 -11.99 -8.29
C ALA A 141 -4.29 -12.45 -9.32
N LEU A 142 -4.49 -13.65 -9.85
CA LEU A 142 -3.70 -14.28 -10.90
C LEU A 142 -4.47 -14.22 -12.23
N PHE A 143 -3.81 -13.71 -13.25
CA PHE A 143 -4.38 -13.54 -14.60
C PHE A 143 -3.58 -14.27 -15.67
N VAL A 144 -4.30 -14.71 -16.71
CA VAL A 144 -3.75 -15.32 -17.91
C VAL A 144 -4.44 -14.77 -19.15
N ARG A 145 -3.86 -14.97 -20.34
CA ARG A 145 -4.50 -14.58 -21.60
C ARG A 145 -5.64 -15.53 -21.94
N GLU A 146 -6.73 -14.99 -22.49
CA GLU A 146 -7.93 -15.76 -22.86
C GLU A 146 -7.63 -16.90 -23.85
N ASP A 147 -6.71 -16.67 -24.78
CA ASP A 147 -6.31 -17.64 -25.83
C ASP A 147 -5.21 -18.61 -25.39
N SER A 148 -4.84 -18.61 -24.11
CA SER A 148 -3.79 -19.48 -23.56
C SER A 148 -4.31 -20.85 -23.10
N ASP A 149 -3.43 -21.84 -23.09
CA ASP A 149 -3.69 -23.14 -22.49
C ASP A 149 -3.96 -23.07 -20.98
N LEU A 150 -3.43 -22.05 -20.31
CA LEU A 150 -3.67 -21.78 -18.91
C LEU A 150 -5.11 -21.29 -18.66
N ALA A 151 -5.74 -20.59 -19.60
CA ALA A 151 -7.16 -20.21 -19.46
C ALA A 151 -8.09 -21.41 -19.58
N GLU A 152 -7.74 -22.39 -20.43
CA GLU A 152 -8.54 -23.61 -20.59
C GLU A 152 -8.34 -24.62 -19.46
N LYS A 153 -7.14 -24.69 -18.88
CA LYS A 153 -6.73 -25.72 -17.90
C LYS A 153 -5.87 -25.12 -16.78
N PRO A 154 -6.38 -24.16 -16.02
CA PRO A 154 -5.59 -23.50 -15.00
C PRO A 154 -5.14 -24.45 -13.88
N ASP A 155 -5.94 -25.48 -13.56
CA ASP A 155 -5.67 -26.42 -12.47
C ASP A 155 -4.89 -27.67 -12.94
N ASP A 156 -4.48 -27.76 -14.23
CA ASP A 156 -3.63 -28.84 -14.73
C ASP A 156 -2.16 -28.50 -14.52
N PRO A 157 -1.43 -29.20 -13.62
CA PRO A 157 -0.01 -28.93 -13.38
C PRO A 157 0.85 -28.96 -14.64
N GLU A 158 0.52 -29.81 -15.62
CA GLU A 158 1.28 -29.92 -16.87
C GLU A 158 1.14 -28.68 -17.76
N ALA A 159 0.03 -27.93 -17.67
CA ALA A 159 -0.16 -26.67 -18.39
C ALA A 159 0.82 -25.56 -17.91
N TRP A 160 1.30 -25.67 -16.69
CA TRP A 160 2.25 -24.72 -16.10
C TRP A 160 3.72 -24.97 -16.45
N ARG A 161 4.06 -26.07 -17.16
CA ARG A 161 5.44 -26.37 -17.50
C ARG A 161 6.09 -25.27 -18.33
N ASN A 162 7.29 -24.82 -17.87
CA ASN A 162 8.12 -23.80 -18.48
C ASN A 162 7.43 -22.43 -18.63
N LYS A 163 6.39 -22.15 -17.86
CA LYS A 163 5.69 -20.87 -17.87
C LYS A 163 6.45 -19.79 -17.10
N LYS A 164 6.29 -18.55 -17.54
CA LYS A 164 6.83 -17.35 -16.90
C LYS A 164 5.71 -16.56 -16.26
N VAL A 165 5.87 -16.22 -14.98
CA VAL A 165 4.87 -15.49 -14.22
C VAL A 165 5.46 -14.16 -13.80
N LEU A 166 4.80 -13.07 -14.15
CA LEU A 166 5.18 -11.73 -13.76
C LEU A 166 4.53 -11.42 -12.40
N LEU A 167 5.31 -11.10 -11.40
CA LEU A 167 4.83 -10.67 -10.09
C LEU A 167 5.95 -9.98 -9.29
N ASN A 168 5.58 -9.17 -8.32
CA ASN A 168 6.54 -8.59 -7.39
C ASN A 168 6.87 -9.58 -6.26
N LYS A 169 8.13 -9.95 -6.15
CA LYS A 169 8.59 -10.92 -5.14
C LYS A 169 8.57 -10.33 -3.72
N GLY A 170 8.36 -11.19 -2.73
CA GLY A 170 8.30 -10.80 -1.32
C GLY A 170 7.03 -10.04 -0.93
N THR A 171 5.99 -10.13 -1.76
CA THR A 171 4.69 -9.47 -1.55
C THR A 171 3.55 -10.48 -1.47
N THR A 172 2.32 -9.98 -1.24
CA THR A 172 1.08 -10.78 -1.29
C THR A 172 0.88 -11.48 -2.63
N LEU A 173 1.39 -10.91 -3.74
CA LEU A 173 1.35 -11.52 -5.06
C LEU A 173 2.09 -12.86 -5.10
N GLN A 174 3.29 -12.89 -4.52
CA GLN A 174 4.05 -14.15 -4.42
C GLN A 174 3.37 -15.13 -3.46
N TYR A 175 2.87 -14.64 -2.32
CA TYR A 175 2.15 -15.47 -1.36
C TYR A 175 0.96 -16.18 -2.03
N MET A 176 0.06 -15.42 -2.66
CA MET A 176 -1.11 -15.96 -3.37
C MET A 176 -0.70 -16.94 -4.48
N PHE A 177 0.25 -16.57 -5.34
CA PHE A 177 0.69 -17.43 -6.44
C PHE A 177 1.23 -18.77 -5.94
N MET A 178 2.07 -18.76 -4.93
CA MET A 178 2.63 -20.00 -4.37
C MET A 178 1.57 -20.87 -3.68
N GLN A 179 0.61 -20.24 -3.00
CA GLN A 179 -0.53 -20.98 -2.44
C GLN A 179 -1.38 -21.63 -3.54
N TYR A 180 -1.62 -20.92 -4.64
CA TYR A 180 -2.31 -21.51 -5.79
C TYR A 180 -1.53 -22.68 -6.40
N MET A 181 -0.22 -22.52 -6.63
CA MET A 181 0.62 -23.63 -7.12
C MET A 181 0.54 -24.86 -6.20
N ASN A 182 0.64 -24.65 -4.90
CA ASN A 182 0.48 -25.75 -3.92
C ASN A 182 -0.90 -26.43 -4.01
N SER A 183 -1.96 -25.65 -4.21
CA SER A 183 -3.33 -26.18 -4.28
C SER A 183 -3.56 -27.11 -5.48
N ILE A 184 -2.84 -26.88 -6.58
CA ILE A 184 -2.87 -27.73 -7.79
C ILE A 184 -1.76 -28.79 -7.80
N GLY A 185 -1.01 -28.94 -6.69
CA GLY A 185 0.00 -29.99 -6.51
C GLY A 185 1.42 -29.65 -7.01
N ILE A 186 1.68 -28.38 -7.37
CA ILE A 186 3.02 -27.90 -7.73
C ILE A 186 3.69 -27.32 -6.48
N THR A 187 4.49 -28.11 -5.80
CA THR A 187 5.22 -27.72 -4.58
C THR A 187 6.65 -27.24 -4.86
N ASP A 188 7.17 -27.54 -6.04
CA ASP A 188 8.51 -27.14 -6.51
C ASP A 188 8.39 -26.56 -7.92
N LEU A 189 8.57 -25.26 -8.05
CA LEU A 189 8.48 -24.56 -9.34
C LEU A 189 9.58 -24.99 -10.31
N ASP A 190 10.78 -25.32 -9.80
CA ASP A 190 11.92 -25.71 -10.62
C ASP A 190 11.69 -27.08 -11.31
N GLU A 191 10.97 -28.01 -10.65
CA GLU A 191 10.59 -29.31 -11.23
C GLU A 191 9.72 -29.11 -12.49
N TYR A 192 8.88 -28.06 -12.49
CA TYR A 192 8.00 -27.71 -13.61
C TYR A 192 8.65 -26.69 -14.56
N GLY A 193 9.85 -26.16 -14.22
CA GLY A 193 10.50 -25.11 -15.01
C GLY A 193 9.78 -23.76 -14.98
N ILE A 194 8.94 -23.53 -13.97
CA ILE A 194 8.18 -22.27 -13.82
C ILE A 194 9.14 -21.18 -13.33
N GLN A 195 9.10 -20.02 -13.96
CA GLN A 195 9.98 -18.91 -13.67
C GLN A 195 9.16 -17.71 -13.15
N ILE A 196 9.43 -17.26 -11.93
CA ILE A 196 8.94 -15.98 -11.46
C ILE A 196 9.86 -14.87 -11.96
N ILE A 197 9.32 -13.98 -12.75
CA ILE A 197 10.00 -12.76 -13.21
C ILE A 197 9.59 -11.64 -12.26
N ASP A 198 10.55 -11.19 -11.46
CA ASP A 198 10.32 -10.12 -10.50
C ASP A 198 10.03 -8.81 -11.23
N THR A 199 8.83 -8.31 -11.07
CA THR A 199 8.29 -7.17 -11.81
C THR A 199 7.45 -6.32 -10.87
N ALA A 200 7.75 -5.03 -10.77
CA ALA A 200 6.94 -4.08 -9.99
C ALA A 200 5.50 -4.06 -10.52
N VAL A 201 4.51 -3.99 -9.64
CA VAL A 201 3.09 -4.15 -9.99
C VAL A 201 2.63 -3.15 -11.07
N GLY A 202 3.03 -1.89 -10.99
CA GLY A 202 2.70 -0.86 -12.00
C GLY A 202 3.29 -1.13 -13.38
N THR A 203 4.36 -1.95 -13.47
CA THR A 203 4.97 -2.37 -14.74
C THR A 203 4.43 -3.72 -15.21
N CYS A 204 3.91 -4.53 -14.29
CA CYS A 204 3.49 -5.91 -14.56
C CYS A 204 2.42 -5.98 -15.66
N LEU A 205 1.36 -5.18 -15.52
CA LEU A 205 0.27 -5.12 -16.50
C LEU A 205 0.76 -4.66 -17.88
N THR A 206 1.57 -3.59 -17.95
CA THR A 206 2.14 -3.09 -19.21
C THR A 206 3.05 -4.13 -19.87
N ALA A 207 3.90 -4.82 -19.11
CA ALA A 207 4.74 -5.90 -19.63
C ALA A 207 3.88 -7.06 -20.17
N PHE A 208 2.82 -7.42 -19.46
CA PHE A 208 1.90 -8.46 -19.89
C PHE A 208 1.13 -8.07 -21.17
N GLN A 209 0.67 -6.81 -21.29
CA GLN A 209 0.04 -6.26 -22.50
C GLN A 209 0.96 -6.34 -23.73
N THR A 210 2.27 -6.14 -23.54
CA THR A 210 3.27 -6.23 -24.63
C THR A 210 3.71 -7.66 -24.95
N GLY A 211 3.15 -8.66 -24.28
CA GLY A 211 3.37 -10.08 -24.57
C GLY A 211 4.44 -10.75 -23.71
N GLU A 212 4.92 -10.09 -22.66
CA GLU A 212 5.83 -10.72 -21.70
C GLU A 212 5.06 -11.64 -20.75
N GLY A 213 5.71 -12.70 -20.28
CA GLY A 213 5.14 -13.67 -19.36
C GLY A 213 3.99 -14.49 -19.96
N ASP A 214 3.62 -15.57 -19.32
CA ASP A 214 2.46 -16.43 -19.62
C ASP A 214 1.30 -16.17 -18.68
N ALA A 215 1.61 -15.72 -17.45
CA ALA A 215 0.68 -15.31 -16.42
C ALA A 215 1.21 -14.08 -15.70
N MET A 216 0.35 -13.35 -15.00
CA MET A 216 0.72 -12.25 -14.12
C MET A 216 -0.10 -12.27 -12.84
N CYS A 217 0.49 -11.77 -11.76
CA CYS A 217 -0.23 -11.47 -10.53
C CYS A 217 -0.19 -9.96 -10.28
N VAL A 218 -1.36 -9.38 -10.01
CA VAL A 218 -1.54 -7.97 -9.71
C VAL A 218 -2.62 -7.80 -8.64
N TRP A 219 -2.67 -6.62 -8.02
CA TRP A 219 -3.65 -6.29 -6.99
C TRP A 219 -4.41 -4.99 -7.30
N ASN A 220 -5.46 -4.74 -6.55
CA ASN A 220 -6.24 -3.50 -6.51
C ASN A 220 -6.61 -2.97 -7.90
N ALA A 221 -6.32 -1.70 -8.20
CA ALA A 221 -6.66 -1.06 -9.47
C ALA A 221 -6.14 -1.85 -10.69
N PHE A 222 -4.92 -2.38 -10.60
CA PHE A 222 -4.32 -3.16 -11.69
C PHE A 222 -5.04 -4.49 -11.93
N ALA A 223 -5.64 -5.10 -10.90
CA ALA A 223 -6.45 -6.32 -11.06
C ALA A 223 -7.77 -6.02 -11.79
N VAL A 224 -8.41 -4.90 -11.48
CA VAL A 224 -9.62 -4.46 -12.18
C VAL A 224 -9.31 -4.06 -13.63
N GLU A 225 -8.21 -3.35 -13.86
CA GLU A 225 -7.76 -2.99 -15.21
C GLU A 225 -7.44 -4.23 -16.06
N ALA A 226 -6.80 -5.24 -15.46
CA ALA A 226 -6.52 -6.51 -16.14
C ALA A 226 -7.80 -7.21 -16.63
N GLU A 227 -8.88 -7.19 -15.84
CA GLU A 227 -10.18 -7.73 -16.27
C GLU A 227 -10.80 -6.90 -17.40
N ASN A 228 -10.73 -5.57 -17.29
CA ASN A 228 -11.23 -4.66 -18.32
C ASN A 228 -10.49 -4.83 -19.66
N ASP A 229 -9.21 -5.20 -19.61
CA ASP A 229 -8.40 -5.57 -20.78
C ASP A 229 -8.75 -6.95 -21.36
N GLY A 230 -9.64 -7.71 -20.72
CA GLY A 230 -10.10 -9.01 -21.17
C GLY A 230 -9.19 -10.19 -20.76
N TYR A 231 -8.28 -10.00 -19.81
CA TYR A 231 -7.54 -11.12 -19.24
C TYR A 231 -8.42 -11.97 -18.32
N VAL A 232 -8.16 -13.27 -18.31
CA VAL A 232 -8.93 -14.23 -17.52
C VAL A 232 -8.35 -14.29 -16.11
N ARG A 233 -9.16 -13.95 -15.10
CA ARG A 233 -8.84 -14.20 -13.70
C ARG A 233 -8.91 -15.70 -13.44
N VAL A 234 -7.78 -16.30 -13.09
CA VAL A 234 -7.69 -17.73 -12.72
C VAL A 234 -8.17 -17.93 -11.29
N THR A 235 -7.68 -17.10 -10.39
CA THR A 235 -8.04 -17.13 -8.95
C THR A 235 -7.65 -15.80 -8.29
N ASP A 236 -8.11 -15.61 -7.06
CA ASP A 236 -7.72 -14.54 -6.16
C ASP A 236 -7.66 -15.04 -4.70
N ILE A 237 -7.15 -14.21 -3.81
CA ILE A 237 -7.03 -14.53 -2.38
C ILE A 237 -8.37 -14.88 -1.76
N GLY A 238 -9.46 -14.14 -2.11
CA GLY A 238 -10.79 -14.38 -1.59
C GLY A 238 -11.37 -15.72 -2.02
N GLN A 239 -11.24 -16.07 -3.30
CA GLN A 239 -11.69 -17.36 -3.84
C GLN A 239 -10.93 -18.55 -3.23
N MET A 240 -9.66 -18.35 -2.92
CA MET A 240 -8.84 -19.38 -2.25
C MET A 240 -9.13 -19.48 -0.75
N GLY A 241 -9.89 -18.56 -0.18
CA GLY A 241 -10.18 -18.52 1.26
C GLY A 241 -8.93 -18.29 2.12
N LEU A 242 -7.94 -17.58 1.57
CA LEU A 242 -6.70 -17.25 2.29
C LEU A 242 -6.91 -16.03 3.18
N ASN A 243 -6.26 -16.04 4.34
CA ASN A 243 -6.11 -14.86 5.17
C ASN A 243 -4.93 -14.03 4.64
N ASN A 244 -5.18 -12.76 4.34
CA ASN A 244 -4.16 -11.86 3.81
C ASN A 244 -4.38 -10.45 4.36
N ILE A 245 -3.95 -10.27 5.61
CA ILE A 245 -4.10 -8.98 6.25
C ILE A 245 -3.16 -7.93 5.65
N SER A 246 -3.66 -6.70 5.55
CA SER A 246 -2.84 -5.50 5.45
C SER A 246 -2.69 -4.88 6.83
N CYS A 247 -1.52 -4.35 7.11
CA CYS A 247 -1.11 -3.91 8.42
C CYS A 247 -0.82 -2.41 8.43
N ILE A 248 -1.09 -1.73 9.54
CA ILE A 248 -0.47 -0.43 9.84
C ILE A 248 0.86 -0.71 10.54
N GLY A 249 1.92 -0.15 9.96
CA GLY A 249 3.27 -0.20 10.49
C GLY A 249 3.72 1.14 11.04
N ALA A 250 4.66 1.09 11.99
CA ALA A 250 5.37 2.27 12.45
C ALA A 250 6.85 1.95 12.68
N THR A 251 7.72 2.92 12.45
CA THR A 251 9.13 2.77 12.79
C THR A 251 9.32 2.80 14.31
N SER A 252 10.35 2.11 14.81
CA SER A 252 10.67 2.15 16.23
C SER A 252 10.96 3.58 16.71
N ASP A 253 11.63 4.39 15.88
CA ASP A 253 11.90 5.81 16.17
C ASP A 253 10.60 6.62 16.34
N ALA A 254 9.63 6.43 15.45
CA ALA A 254 8.35 7.12 15.53
C ALA A 254 7.57 6.74 16.80
N ILE A 255 7.56 5.43 17.17
CA ILE A 255 6.91 4.98 18.40
C ILE A 255 7.58 5.56 19.63
N GLU A 256 8.92 5.61 19.68
CA GLU A 256 9.67 6.09 20.85
C GLU A 256 9.65 7.62 20.99
N ASN A 257 9.76 8.36 19.87
CA ASN A 257 9.99 9.80 19.88
C ASN A 257 8.79 10.65 19.46
N LYS A 258 7.78 10.04 18.82
CA LYS A 258 6.57 10.68 18.28
C LYS A 258 5.29 9.92 18.69
N THR A 259 5.27 9.31 19.88
CA THR A 259 4.21 8.39 20.33
C THR A 259 2.80 8.98 20.17
N ASP A 260 2.58 10.23 20.63
CA ASP A 260 1.27 10.89 20.55
C ASP A 260 0.86 11.16 19.09
N LEU A 261 1.82 11.49 18.23
CA LEU A 261 1.59 11.66 16.79
C LEU A 261 1.14 10.35 16.14
N VAL A 262 1.86 9.25 16.42
CA VAL A 262 1.53 7.92 15.91
C VAL A 262 0.16 7.45 16.40
N ALA A 263 -0.14 7.67 17.69
CA ALA A 263 -1.44 7.31 18.28
C ALA A 263 -2.59 8.14 17.68
N THR A 264 -2.36 9.42 17.40
CA THR A 264 -3.34 10.27 16.74
C THR A 264 -3.54 9.81 15.29
N ALA A 265 -2.47 9.58 14.53
CA ALA A 265 -2.54 9.10 13.15
C ALA A 265 -3.28 7.76 13.05
N TYR A 266 -2.97 6.81 13.94
CA TYR A 266 -3.67 5.54 14.06
C TYR A 266 -5.19 5.70 14.21
N GLN A 267 -5.63 6.60 15.10
CA GLN A 267 -7.05 6.88 15.26
C GLN A 267 -7.66 7.57 14.05
N VAL A 268 -6.95 8.55 13.46
CA VAL A 268 -7.40 9.25 12.26
C VAL A 268 -7.67 8.27 11.12
N TYR A 269 -6.79 7.30 10.89
CA TYR A 269 -6.97 6.30 9.84
C TYR A 269 -8.34 5.60 9.93
N TYR A 270 -8.67 4.99 11.06
CA TYR A 270 -9.92 4.25 11.22
C TYR A 270 -11.14 5.16 11.29
N LYS A 271 -11.04 6.29 11.97
CA LYS A 271 -12.15 7.26 12.09
C LYS A 271 -12.47 7.92 10.76
N THR A 272 -11.49 8.09 9.88
CA THR A 272 -11.74 8.55 8.51
C THR A 272 -12.57 7.54 7.73
N TRP A 273 -12.27 6.24 7.86
CA TRP A 273 -13.11 5.22 7.24
C TRP A 273 -14.52 5.17 7.85
N GLU A 274 -14.65 5.30 9.17
CA GLU A 274 -15.96 5.43 9.83
C GLU A 274 -16.73 6.64 9.30
N TRP A 275 -16.08 7.80 9.14
CA TRP A 275 -16.65 8.99 8.52
C TRP A 275 -17.12 8.73 7.07
N CYS A 276 -16.35 8.04 6.25
CA CYS A 276 -16.75 7.66 4.90
C CYS A 276 -18.07 6.88 4.90
N GLN A 277 -18.29 6.05 5.90
CA GLN A 277 -19.47 5.18 6.01
C GLN A 277 -20.70 5.87 6.65
N GLU A 278 -20.58 7.07 7.21
CA GLU A 278 -21.70 7.79 7.84
C GLU A 278 -22.79 8.19 6.84
N SER A 279 -22.43 8.46 5.57
CA SER A 279 -23.39 8.82 4.53
C SER A 279 -22.88 8.49 3.14
N ASP A 280 -23.84 8.35 2.19
CA ASP A 280 -23.53 8.18 0.76
C ASP A 280 -22.73 9.38 0.21
N ALA A 281 -22.94 10.58 0.76
CA ALA A 281 -22.23 11.77 0.33
C ALA A 281 -20.76 11.75 0.76
N ASN A 282 -20.46 11.35 2.01
CA ASN A 282 -19.08 11.20 2.49
C ASN A 282 -18.35 10.12 1.70
N MET A 283 -19.03 9.00 1.42
CA MET A 283 -18.44 7.93 0.63
C MET A 283 -18.15 8.38 -0.80
N GLN A 284 -19.03 9.19 -1.42
CA GLN A 284 -18.76 9.71 -2.76
C GLN A 284 -17.57 10.68 -2.75
N GLU A 285 -17.50 11.58 -1.77
CA GLU A 285 -16.36 12.49 -1.60
C GLU A 285 -15.05 11.72 -1.42
N ALA A 286 -15.06 10.67 -0.58
CA ALA A 286 -13.88 9.81 -0.39
C ALA A 286 -13.43 9.10 -1.68
N LYS A 287 -14.38 8.67 -2.52
CA LYS A 287 -14.08 8.08 -3.83
C LYS A 287 -13.48 9.08 -4.80
N ASP A 288 -14.03 10.29 -4.84
CA ASP A 288 -13.54 11.37 -5.70
C ASP A 288 -12.10 11.75 -5.30
N LEU A 289 -11.82 11.90 -4.01
CA LEU A 289 -10.49 12.17 -3.47
C LEU A 289 -9.51 11.00 -3.73
N PHE A 290 -9.97 9.77 -3.59
CA PHE A 290 -9.13 8.60 -3.90
C PHE A 290 -8.77 8.55 -5.39
N MET A 291 -9.70 8.88 -6.27
CA MET A 291 -9.44 8.97 -7.71
C MET A 291 -8.41 10.06 -8.01
N GLU A 292 -8.50 11.23 -7.36
CA GLU A 292 -7.51 12.31 -7.45
C GLU A 292 -6.13 11.84 -7.01
N SER A 293 -6.01 11.14 -5.88
CA SER A 293 -4.74 10.59 -5.41
C SER A 293 -4.11 9.61 -6.40
N CYS A 294 -4.93 8.79 -7.06
CA CYS A 294 -4.45 7.88 -8.10
C CYS A 294 -3.90 8.64 -9.32
N GLU A 295 -4.60 9.70 -9.75
CA GLU A 295 -4.16 10.54 -10.88
C GLU A 295 -2.83 11.25 -10.58
N ASP A 296 -2.69 11.80 -9.38
CA ASP A 296 -1.47 12.49 -8.92
C ASP A 296 -0.25 11.55 -8.93
N GLU A 297 -0.45 10.30 -8.60
CA GLU A 297 0.57 9.26 -8.59
C GLU A 297 0.73 8.54 -9.95
N GLY A 298 -0.03 8.94 -10.97
CA GLY A 298 0.03 8.38 -12.31
C GLY A 298 -0.59 6.99 -12.45
N VAL A 299 -1.47 6.61 -11.53
CA VAL A 299 -2.29 5.39 -11.60
C VAL A 299 -3.61 5.71 -12.30
N ALA A 300 -3.81 5.19 -13.50
CA ALA A 300 -5.06 5.40 -14.25
C ALA A 300 -6.20 4.59 -13.59
N VAL A 301 -7.24 5.30 -13.13
CA VAL A 301 -8.46 4.68 -12.59
C VAL A 301 -9.70 5.31 -13.21
N THR A 302 -10.82 4.59 -13.19
CA THR A 302 -12.14 5.07 -13.58
C THR A 302 -13.07 5.02 -12.37
N GLU A 303 -14.20 5.73 -12.43
CA GLU A 303 -15.23 5.64 -11.37
C GLU A 303 -15.62 4.17 -11.08
N GLU A 304 -15.77 3.34 -12.11
CA GLU A 304 -16.11 1.91 -11.95
C GLU A 304 -15.01 1.14 -11.18
N VAL A 305 -13.73 1.43 -11.47
CA VAL A 305 -12.60 0.83 -10.76
C VAL A 305 -12.60 1.25 -9.30
N VAL A 306 -12.77 2.55 -9.02
CA VAL A 306 -12.82 3.09 -7.66
C VAL A 306 -14.02 2.53 -6.89
N ASP A 307 -15.21 2.48 -7.50
CA ASP A 307 -16.42 1.89 -6.90
C ASP A 307 -16.17 0.45 -6.46
N ARG A 308 -15.52 -0.33 -7.31
CA ARG A 308 -15.20 -1.72 -7.01
C ARG A 308 -14.19 -1.83 -5.88
N LEU A 309 -13.08 -1.08 -5.94
CA LEU A 309 -12.04 -1.10 -4.91
C LEU A 309 -12.61 -0.75 -3.54
N VAL A 310 -13.42 0.31 -3.47
CA VAL A 310 -14.04 0.76 -2.22
C VAL A 310 -15.07 -0.26 -1.72
N SER A 311 -15.86 -0.90 -2.61
CA SER A 311 -16.83 -1.93 -2.22
C SER A 311 -16.17 -3.22 -1.70
N GLU A 312 -14.97 -3.53 -2.14
CA GLU A 312 -14.19 -4.69 -1.72
C GLU A 312 -13.29 -4.38 -0.51
N PHE A 313 -13.06 -3.12 -0.19
CA PHE A 313 -12.27 -2.69 0.96
C PHE A 313 -13.04 -2.88 2.26
N GLN A 314 -12.62 -3.86 3.03
CA GLN A 314 -13.21 -4.20 4.33
C GLN A 314 -12.29 -3.73 5.46
N CYS A 315 -12.21 -2.40 5.62
CA CYS A 315 -11.41 -1.84 6.71
C CYS A 315 -11.94 -2.33 8.07
N THR A 316 -11.00 -2.76 8.89
CA THR A 316 -11.26 -3.10 10.29
C THR A 316 -11.72 -1.84 11.05
N SER A 317 -12.71 -1.95 11.93
CA SER A 317 -13.09 -0.83 12.81
C SER A 317 -11.97 -0.52 13.82
N LEU A 318 -11.91 0.73 14.31
CA LEU A 318 -10.94 1.10 15.35
C LEU A 318 -11.03 0.15 16.57
N ALA A 319 -12.24 -0.16 17.01
CA ALA A 319 -12.47 -1.04 18.17
C ALA A 319 -11.97 -2.48 17.92
N ASP A 320 -12.21 -3.02 16.72
CA ASP A 320 -11.75 -4.37 16.37
C ASP A 320 -10.22 -4.39 16.17
N ALA A 321 -9.64 -3.34 15.59
CA ALA A 321 -8.19 -3.21 15.43
C ALA A 321 -7.49 -3.16 16.80
N VAL A 322 -7.99 -2.33 17.73
CA VAL A 322 -7.50 -2.28 19.11
C VAL A 322 -7.61 -3.65 19.77
N LYS A 323 -8.78 -4.29 19.67
CA LYS A 323 -9.02 -5.62 20.24
C LYS A 323 -8.07 -6.68 19.65
N ALA A 324 -7.84 -6.67 18.34
CA ALA A 324 -6.94 -7.63 17.69
C ALA A 324 -5.49 -7.48 18.19
N MET A 325 -5.06 -6.26 18.48
CA MET A 325 -3.73 -5.98 19.00
C MET A 325 -3.56 -6.30 20.50
N THR A 326 -4.62 -6.09 21.31
CA THR A 326 -4.53 -6.13 22.79
C THR A 326 -5.06 -7.44 23.40
N THR A 327 -5.90 -8.21 22.68
CA THR A 327 -6.47 -9.46 23.21
C THR A 327 -5.50 -10.61 23.05
N GLU A 328 -5.04 -11.17 24.18
CA GLU A 328 -4.27 -12.42 24.18
C GLU A 328 -5.14 -13.63 23.84
N THR A 329 -4.63 -14.49 22.97
CA THR A 329 -5.26 -15.74 22.57
C THR A 329 -4.22 -16.86 22.47
N ASP A 330 -4.65 -18.10 22.28
CA ASP A 330 -3.73 -19.20 22.02
C ASP A 330 -3.10 -19.05 20.63
N ASP A 331 -1.82 -19.38 20.53
CA ASP A 331 -1.11 -19.44 19.25
C ASP A 331 -1.75 -20.49 18.33
N ARG A 332 -2.46 -20.04 17.31
CA ARG A 332 -3.17 -20.90 16.32
C ARG A 332 -2.20 -21.68 15.45
N ASN A 333 -0.96 -21.23 15.34
CA ASN A 333 0.06 -21.84 14.49
C ASN A 333 0.76 -23.04 15.16
N GLY A 334 0.28 -23.47 16.34
CA GLY A 334 0.73 -24.69 17.00
C GLY A 334 2.13 -24.63 17.63
N LYS A 335 2.72 -23.43 17.73
CA LYS A 335 4.04 -23.23 18.36
C LYS A 335 3.93 -23.13 19.89
N GLY A 336 2.71 -22.96 20.41
CA GLY A 336 2.42 -22.81 21.83
C GLY A 336 2.64 -21.39 22.37
N GLY A 337 2.06 -21.13 23.54
CA GLY A 337 2.12 -19.81 24.15
C GLY A 337 0.88 -18.95 23.91
N LYS A 338 0.99 -17.67 24.29
CA LYS A 338 -0.03 -16.64 24.10
C LYS A 338 0.52 -15.57 23.16
N VAL A 339 -0.30 -15.14 22.23
CA VAL A 339 -0.01 -14.08 21.28
C VAL A 339 -1.28 -13.26 21.09
N SER A 340 -1.20 -12.08 20.47
CA SER A 340 -2.42 -11.34 20.09
C SER A 340 -3.09 -11.99 18.89
N GLU A 341 -4.38 -11.67 18.66
CA GLU A 341 -5.10 -12.11 17.47
C GLU A 341 -4.39 -11.60 16.20
N ALA A 342 -3.92 -10.34 16.22
CA ALA A 342 -3.12 -9.77 15.14
C ALA A 342 -1.83 -10.54 14.87
N SER A 343 -1.17 -11.04 15.91
CA SER A 343 0.01 -11.91 15.76
C SER A 343 -0.36 -13.23 15.08
N ASN A 344 -1.50 -13.83 15.44
CA ASN A 344 -1.96 -15.07 14.82
C ASN A 344 -2.18 -14.91 13.32
N ASP A 345 -2.83 -13.81 12.93
CA ASP A 345 -3.11 -13.53 11.51
C ASP A 345 -1.82 -13.28 10.71
N LEU A 346 -0.88 -12.51 11.28
CA LEU A 346 0.41 -12.26 10.66
C LEU A 346 1.25 -13.55 10.53
N PHE A 347 1.27 -14.36 11.59
CA PHE A 347 2.08 -15.59 11.62
C PHE A 347 1.52 -16.72 10.74
N GLU A 348 0.25 -16.69 10.37
CA GLU A 348 -0.28 -17.59 9.34
C GLU A 348 0.45 -17.38 8.00
N THR A 349 0.60 -16.13 7.58
CA THR A 349 1.41 -15.79 6.41
C THR A 349 2.88 -16.16 6.59
N MET A 350 3.46 -15.92 7.77
CA MET A 350 4.85 -16.25 8.05
C MET A 350 5.11 -17.78 7.99
N ASP A 351 4.23 -18.59 8.56
CA ASP A 351 4.38 -20.05 8.57
C ASP A 351 4.39 -20.60 7.14
N PHE A 352 3.61 -20.02 6.24
CA PHE A 352 3.72 -20.36 4.83
C PHE A 352 5.12 -20.05 4.27
N PHE A 353 5.66 -18.87 4.49
CA PHE A 353 6.99 -18.50 4.03
C PHE A 353 8.11 -19.29 4.73
N ILE A 354 7.90 -19.80 5.94
CA ILE A 354 8.80 -20.76 6.59
C ILE A 354 8.87 -22.05 5.76
N THR A 355 7.75 -22.56 5.25
CA THR A 355 7.74 -23.76 4.40
C THR A 355 8.55 -23.58 3.12
N LEU A 356 8.64 -22.35 2.61
CA LEU A 356 9.46 -22.00 1.43
C LEU A 356 10.93 -21.70 1.77
N GLY A 357 11.31 -21.69 3.06
CA GLY A 357 12.67 -21.39 3.50
C GLY A 357 13.03 -19.90 3.48
N ASN A 358 12.05 -18.97 3.32
CA ASN A 358 12.28 -17.53 3.36
C ASN A 358 12.42 -17.02 4.81
N TYR A 359 11.75 -17.67 5.74
CA TYR A 359 11.80 -17.42 7.18
C TYR A 359 12.09 -18.72 7.92
N SER A 360 12.33 -18.61 9.21
CA SER A 360 12.55 -19.73 10.15
C SER A 360 11.75 -19.53 11.43
N ASP A 361 11.64 -20.59 12.24
CA ASP A 361 11.05 -20.49 13.58
C ASP A 361 11.85 -19.54 14.48
N ASP A 362 13.16 -19.39 14.26
CA ASP A 362 14.00 -18.45 14.97
C ASP A 362 13.64 -16.99 14.61
N ASP A 363 13.37 -16.70 13.33
CA ASP A 363 12.89 -15.36 12.92
C ASP A 363 11.57 -15.01 13.61
N ARG A 364 10.64 -15.98 13.68
CA ARG A 364 9.36 -15.82 14.37
C ARG A 364 9.58 -15.51 15.86
N GLN A 365 10.46 -16.25 16.51
CA GLN A 365 10.77 -16.03 17.92
C GLN A 365 11.41 -14.65 18.16
N ILE A 366 12.27 -14.19 17.25
CA ILE A 366 12.86 -12.85 17.32
C ILE A 366 11.77 -11.76 17.25
N ILE A 367 10.78 -11.90 16.36
CA ILE A 367 9.65 -10.97 16.28
C ILE A 367 8.88 -10.92 17.59
N ILE A 368 8.61 -12.07 18.20
CA ILE A 368 7.93 -12.18 19.50
C ILE A 368 8.77 -11.56 20.62
N ASP A 369 10.04 -11.91 20.73
CA ASP A 369 10.93 -11.46 21.81
C ASP A 369 11.18 -9.95 21.77
N LYS A 370 11.19 -9.35 20.56
CA LYS A 370 11.30 -7.91 20.36
C LYS A 370 9.97 -7.18 20.52
N GLY A 371 8.85 -7.90 20.57
CA GLY A 371 7.52 -7.31 20.66
C GLY A 371 7.14 -6.48 19.42
N LEU A 372 7.52 -6.93 18.22
CA LEU A 372 7.32 -6.18 16.98
C LEU A 372 5.86 -6.18 16.48
N VAL A 373 5.01 -7.12 16.94
CA VAL A 373 3.56 -6.90 16.97
C VAL A 373 3.30 -6.12 18.25
N ASN A 374 3.23 -4.80 18.12
CA ASN A 374 3.39 -3.87 19.24
C ASN A 374 2.03 -3.27 19.66
N PRO A 375 1.45 -3.67 20.80
CA PRO A 375 0.15 -3.19 21.24
C PRO A 375 0.18 -1.77 21.84
N THR A 376 1.34 -1.15 22.05
CA THR A 376 1.47 0.11 22.80
C THR A 376 0.54 1.21 22.29
N ILE A 377 0.43 1.38 20.98
CA ILE A 377 -0.44 2.41 20.39
C ILE A 377 -1.92 2.06 20.62
N ALA A 378 -2.29 0.79 20.41
CA ALA A 378 -3.66 0.31 20.63
C ALA A 378 -4.08 0.43 22.10
N GLU A 379 -3.20 0.12 23.05
CA GLU A 379 -3.45 0.26 24.48
C GLU A 379 -3.64 1.74 24.93
N MET A 380 -2.96 2.68 24.26
CA MET A 380 -3.17 4.12 24.52
C MET A 380 -4.55 4.59 24.07
N VAL A 381 -5.07 4.01 23.00
CA VAL A 381 -6.37 4.37 22.38
C VAL A 381 -7.54 3.71 23.13
N GLU A 382 -7.32 2.55 23.76
CA GLU A 382 -8.34 1.84 24.55
C GLU A 382 -8.75 2.58 25.85
N GLN A 383 -7.90 3.51 26.35
CA GLN A 383 -8.12 4.28 27.58
C GLN A 383 -9.00 5.51 27.36
#